data_9589d83288c107e6eee2ec807baf08c3
#
_entry.id   9589d83288c107e6eee2ec807baf08c3
#
_cell.length_a   1.000
_cell.length_b   1.000
_cell.length_c   1.000
_cell.angle_alpha   90.00
_cell.angle_beta   90.00
_cell.angle_gamma   90.00
#
_symmetry.space_group_name_H-M   'P 1'
#
loop_
_entity.id
_entity.type
_entity.pdbx_description
1 polymer ?
#
loop_
_entity_poly.entity_id
_entity_poly.type
_entity_poly.pdbx_seq_one_letter_code
_entity_poly.pdbx_strand_id
1 'polypeptide(L)'
;AVGGLTQANLQGEFEILTVPSSSTYTIEAPANASSSATTGTATATYQVNTGAAVALYGYGWGAGTWSTSTWNTTRSGLTGASGVLLQSSKWALDNWGEDVLALQFDGGLYYWDTSSGLSSNVASTTNVSNAPTKSRFMMISGDDRHVICFGTETTIGTDSTQDNMYIRWSDQETTNEWTPTATNTAGTHRLTDGNQIQTAVRSRGAVLIWTDTALYQMQFIGAPFTFGFKLIGSKCGAIGLNAAVDISGTSFWMSDESFFMFDGAVKKIPCSVQDYVFDNINPNAKQDVFCSANSDFNEVMWFYPSEGSDQIDRVVMFNYAENLWYIGTLARSSWADSGVYDNPYATEYDASDTTASISTINGLKAGRTFVYAHEKGVNDESSAMSNYIESGDIDIADGDQFMSIARFIPDFKNQAGTVDVTIKSRPYPTGTQTSHGSYDITTSTTKQDTRIRGRQIAVRIASDAVDDKWRYGTLRLDMKPDGMRGG
;
A
#
# COMPACT_ATOMS: atom_id res chain seq x y z
N ALA A 1 -6.19 2.03 -27.63
CA ALA A 1 -6.90 3.29 -27.88
C ALA A 1 -7.23 3.43 -29.36
N VAL A 2 -8.38 3.98 -29.69
CA VAL A 2 -8.83 4.24 -31.07
C VAL A 2 -9.01 5.75 -31.25
N GLY A 3 -8.47 6.31 -32.34
CA GLY A 3 -8.56 7.73 -32.65
C GLY A 3 -8.71 8.00 -34.16
N GLY A 4 -8.80 9.28 -34.53
CA GLY A 4 -8.86 9.71 -35.93
C GLY A 4 -10.21 9.51 -36.63
N LEU A 5 -11.26 9.11 -35.93
CA LEU A 5 -12.61 8.92 -36.47
C LEU A 5 -13.46 10.19 -36.27
N THR A 6 -14.46 10.37 -37.13
CA THR A 6 -15.39 11.53 -37.04
C THR A 6 -16.43 11.39 -35.95
N GLN A 7 -16.68 10.19 -35.44
CA GLN A 7 -17.62 9.95 -34.37
C GLN A 7 -16.92 9.82 -33.02
N ALA A 8 -17.26 10.71 -32.09
CA ALA A 8 -16.65 10.76 -30.77
C ALA A 8 -16.84 9.47 -29.93
N ASN A 9 -17.99 8.81 -30.08
CA ASN A 9 -18.29 7.54 -29.39
C ASN A 9 -17.49 6.33 -29.89
N LEU A 10 -16.75 6.46 -30.99
CA LEU A 10 -15.84 5.47 -31.52
C LEU A 10 -14.37 5.81 -31.28
N GLN A 11 -14.10 6.91 -30.59
CA GLN A 11 -12.76 7.32 -30.19
C GLN A 11 -12.58 7.12 -28.68
N GLY A 12 -11.43 6.63 -28.28
CA GLY A 12 -11.11 6.38 -26.87
C GLY A 12 -10.44 5.04 -26.66
N GLU A 13 -10.46 4.58 -25.43
CA GLU A 13 -9.94 3.29 -25.01
C GLU A 13 -11.09 2.29 -24.96
N PHE A 14 -10.90 1.14 -25.58
CA PHE A 14 -11.92 0.08 -25.66
C PHE A 14 -11.26 -1.26 -25.39
N GLU A 15 -11.99 -2.12 -24.71
CA GLU A 15 -11.61 -3.52 -24.59
C GLU A 15 -11.80 -4.24 -25.93
N ILE A 16 -10.82 -5.06 -26.30
CA ILE A 16 -10.92 -5.92 -27.49
C ILE A 16 -11.75 -7.15 -27.10
N LEU A 17 -12.95 -7.25 -27.64
CA LEU A 17 -13.85 -8.37 -27.35
C LEU A 17 -13.47 -9.65 -28.12
N THR A 18 -13.17 -9.51 -29.39
CA THR A 18 -12.73 -10.63 -30.22
C THR A 18 -11.72 -10.20 -31.27
N VAL A 19 -10.87 -11.12 -31.70
CA VAL A 19 -9.91 -10.94 -32.80
C VAL A 19 -10.24 -11.98 -33.89
N PRO A 20 -11.22 -11.70 -34.79
CA PRO A 20 -11.62 -12.64 -35.82
C PRO A 20 -10.52 -12.94 -36.85
N SER A 21 -9.58 -12.06 -37.06
CA SER A 21 -8.41 -12.25 -37.94
C SER A 21 -7.22 -11.43 -37.48
N SER A 22 -6.05 -11.66 -38.06
CA SER A 22 -4.83 -10.88 -37.76
C SER A 22 -4.94 -9.36 -38.08
N SER A 23 -5.98 -8.96 -38.79
CA SER A 23 -6.18 -7.55 -39.19
C SER A 23 -7.53 -6.96 -38.74
N THR A 24 -8.32 -7.69 -37.96
CA THR A 24 -9.63 -7.24 -37.49
C THR A 24 -9.87 -7.60 -36.05
N TYR A 25 -10.45 -6.67 -35.31
CA TYR A 25 -10.92 -6.90 -33.95
C TYR A 25 -12.28 -6.22 -33.74
N THR A 26 -13.00 -6.63 -32.72
CA THR A 26 -14.27 -6.02 -32.32
C THR A 26 -14.12 -5.34 -30.98
N ILE A 27 -14.82 -4.23 -30.80
CA ILE A 27 -14.92 -3.45 -29.58
C ILE A 27 -16.39 -3.23 -29.24
N GLU A 28 -16.71 -3.00 -27.99
CA GLU A 28 -18.01 -2.52 -27.57
C GLU A 28 -17.96 -0.99 -27.44
N ALA A 29 -18.76 -0.30 -28.24
CA ALA A 29 -18.88 1.15 -28.16
C ALA A 29 -19.92 1.54 -27.11
N PRO A 30 -19.71 2.64 -26.34
CA PRO A 30 -20.61 3.07 -25.27
C PRO A 30 -22.00 3.51 -25.78
N ALA A 31 -22.13 3.76 -27.06
CA ALA A 31 -23.40 4.10 -27.72
C ALA A 31 -23.40 3.66 -29.18
N ASN A 32 -24.57 3.45 -29.74
CA ASN A 32 -24.69 3.14 -31.16
C ASN A 32 -24.14 4.27 -32.04
N ALA A 33 -23.41 3.91 -33.07
CA ALA A 33 -22.98 4.85 -34.09
C ALA A 33 -24.19 5.49 -34.78
N SER A 34 -24.20 6.82 -34.91
CA SER A 34 -25.27 7.55 -35.59
C SER A 34 -25.25 7.36 -37.12
N SER A 35 -24.09 6.93 -37.66
CA SER A 35 -23.86 6.63 -39.06
C SER A 35 -22.62 5.76 -39.22
N SER A 36 -22.40 5.18 -40.38
CA SER A 36 -21.12 4.53 -40.72
C SER A 36 -20.00 5.58 -40.67
N ALA A 37 -18.96 5.35 -39.90
CA ALA A 37 -17.77 6.22 -39.88
C ALA A 37 -16.91 5.91 -41.12
N THR A 38 -17.12 6.69 -42.18
CA THR A 38 -16.44 6.47 -43.46
C THR A 38 -15.33 7.49 -43.75
N THR A 39 -15.14 8.47 -42.89
CA THR A 39 -14.17 9.55 -43.11
C THR A 39 -13.17 9.64 -41.93
N GLY A 40 -11.93 9.69 -42.26
CA GLY A 40 -10.79 9.78 -41.33
C GLY A 40 -9.86 8.57 -41.46
N THR A 41 -8.63 8.76 -41.06
CA THR A 41 -7.69 7.65 -40.90
C THR A 41 -7.79 7.14 -39.46
N ALA A 42 -8.48 6.00 -39.31
CA ALA A 42 -8.55 5.38 -38.00
C ALA A 42 -7.15 4.92 -37.58
N THR A 43 -6.73 5.32 -36.42
CA THR A 43 -5.53 4.80 -35.77
C THR A 43 -5.93 3.99 -34.56
N ALA A 44 -5.39 2.78 -34.44
CA ALA A 44 -5.57 1.94 -33.27
C ALA A 44 -4.21 1.69 -32.63
N THR A 45 -4.07 2.04 -31.38
CA THR A 45 -2.87 1.76 -30.59
C THR A 45 -3.21 0.72 -29.56
N TYR A 46 -2.50 -0.40 -29.56
CA TYR A 46 -2.66 -1.43 -28.56
C TYR A 46 -2.16 -0.91 -27.21
N GLN A 47 -2.92 -1.18 -26.17
CA GLN A 47 -2.53 -0.93 -24.80
C GLN A 47 -2.78 -2.19 -23.99
N VAL A 48 -1.90 -2.49 -23.04
CA VAL A 48 -2.10 -3.58 -22.09
C VAL A 48 -3.26 -3.21 -21.18
N ASN A 49 -4.19 -4.14 -20.96
CA ASN A 49 -5.24 -3.96 -19.99
C ASN A 49 -4.61 -3.93 -18.57
N THR A 50 -4.57 -2.77 -17.96
CA THR A 50 -3.98 -2.60 -16.63
C THR A 50 -4.85 -3.15 -15.51
N GLY A 51 -6.09 -3.56 -15.83
CA GLY A 51 -7.05 -4.05 -14.85
C GLY A 51 -7.84 -2.93 -14.16
N ALA A 52 -8.60 -3.28 -13.12
CA ALA A 52 -9.40 -2.32 -12.36
C ALA A 52 -8.50 -1.41 -11.51
N ALA A 53 -8.70 -0.09 -11.62
CA ALA A 53 -7.95 0.90 -10.84
C ALA A 53 -8.39 0.95 -9.37
N VAL A 54 -9.62 0.55 -9.07
CA VAL A 54 -10.22 0.53 -7.73
C VAL A 54 -10.83 -0.82 -7.44
N ALA A 55 -11.02 -1.12 -6.16
CA ALA A 55 -11.79 -2.25 -5.73
C ALA A 55 -13.27 -2.10 -6.16
N LEU A 56 -13.83 -3.16 -6.71
CA LEU A 56 -15.21 -3.21 -7.19
C LEU A 56 -15.96 -4.35 -6.52
N TYR A 57 -17.25 -4.18 -6.28
CA TYR A 57 -18.07 -5.30 -5.85
C TYR A 57 -18.40 -6.20 -7.05
N GLY A 58 -18.04 -7.47 -6.93
CA GLY A 58 -18.24 -8.46 -7.98
C GLY A 58 -19.69 -8.83 -8.20
N TYR A 59 -19.94 -9.51 -9.33
CA TYR A 59 -21.23 -10.06 -9.66
C TYR A 59 -21.46 -11.40 -8.92
N GLY A 60 -22.69 -11.68 -8.53
CA GLY A 60 -23.04 -12.96 -7.92
C GLY A 60 -24.35 -12.93 -7.13
N TRP A 61 -24.63 -14.03 -6.44
CA TRP A 61 -25.82 -14.26 -5.63
C TRP A 61 -25.82 -13.37 -4.38
N GLY A 62 -25.53 -12.35 -4.19
CA GLY A 62 -25.48 -11.41 -3.08
C GLY A 62 -25.04 -10.03 -3.53
N ALA A 63 -24.76 -9.87 -4.82
CA ALA A 63 -24.38 -8.59 -5.37
C ALA A 63 -25.62 -7.78 -5.77
N GLY A 64 -25.87 -6.68 -5.06
CA GLY A 64 -26.98 -5.77 -5.32
C GLY A 64 -28.34 -6.20 -4.77
N THR A 65 -29.38 -5.41 -5.06
CA THR A 65 -30.74 -5.67 -4.61
C THR A 65 -31.41 -6.81 -5.37
N TRP A 66 -32.17 -7.65 -4.66
CA TRP A 66 -32.96 -8.70 -5.25
C TRP A 66 -34.03 -8.13 -6.19
N SER A 67 -34.35 -8.86 -7.25
CA SER A 67 -35.43 -8.51 -8.22
C SER A 67 -35.14 -7.29 -9.12
N THR A 68 -33.90 -6.87 -9.29
CA THR A 68 -33.55 -5.71 -10.14
C THR A 68 -33.21 -6.05 -11.58
N SER A 69 -33.17 -7.34 -11.96
CA SER A 69 -32.83 -7.77 -13.33
C SER A 69 -33.31 -9.19 -13.60
N THR A 70 -33.37 -9.57 -14.86
CA THR A 70 -33.64 -10.96 -15.28
C THR A 70 -32.37 -11.81 -15.19
N TRP A 71 -32.53 -13.14 -15.10
CA TRP A 71 -31.45 -14.12 -14.95
C TRP A 71 -30.35 -14.06 -16.01
N ASN A 72 -30.65 -13.49 -17.16
CA ASN A 72 -29.78 -13.46 -18.33
C ASN A 72 -29.30 -12.04 -18.70
N THR A 73 -29.39 -11.09 -17.76
CA THR A 73 -28.99 -9.70 -18.04
C THR A 73 -27.73 -9.39 -17.27
N THR A 74 -26.68 -9.01 -18.00
CA THR A 74 -25.44 -8.48 -17.37
C THR A 74 -25.78 -7.22 -16.58
N ARG A 75 -25.43 -7.18 -15.31
CA ARG A 75 -25.63 -6.00 -14.47
C ARG A 75 -24.47 -5.04 -14.69
N SER A 76 -24.77 -3.84 -15.13
CA SER A 76 -23.82 -2.74 -15.22
C SER A 76 -24.01 -1.77 -14.05
N GLY A 77 -22.93 -1.32 -13.43
CA GLY A 77 -22.92 -0.19 -12.49
C GLY A 77 -23.51 -0.52 -11.12
N LEU A 78 -22.93 -1.46 -10.39
CA LEU A 78 -23.26 -1.68 -8.98
C LEU A 78 -22.52 -0.66 -8.11
N THR A 79 -23.15 0.49 -7.87
CA THR A 79 -22.71 1.42 -6.83
C THR A 79 -23.35 1.03 -5.50
N GLY A 80 -22.54 0.75 -4.49
CA GLY A 80 -22.99 0.49 -3.12
C GLY A 80 -23.60 -0.89 -2.89
N ALA A 81 -23.23 -1.89 -3.68
CA ALA A 81 -23.72 -3.25 -3.52
C ALA A 81 -22.89 -4.03 -2.49
N SER A 82 -23.58 -4.82 -1.68
CA SER A 82 -22.95 -5.90 -0.92
C SER A 82 -22.65 -7.06 -1.86
N GLY A 83 -21.42 -7.56 -1.87
CA GLY A 83 -21.00 -8.68 -2.71
C GLY A 83 -19.53 -9.03 -2.42
N VAL A 84 -18.97 -9.94 -3.20
CA VAL A 84 -17.53 -10.22 -3.11
C VAL A 84 -16.75 -9.02 -3.65
N LEU A 85 -15.89 -8.45 -2.83
CA LEU A 85 -15.01 -7.38 -3.22
C LEU A 85 -13.98 -7.92 -4.22
N LEU A 86 -13.98 -7.38 -5.44
CA LEU A 86 -12.92 -7.59 -6.42
C LEU A 86 -11.88 -6.48 -6.20
N GLN A 87 -10.69 -6.87 -5.83
CA GLN A 87 -9.61 -5.94 -5.53
C GLN A 87 -9.14 -5.19 -6.79
N SER A 88 -8.57 -4.02 -6.58
CA SER A 88 -7.86 -3.29 -7.63
C SER A 88 -6.72 -4.13 -8.21
N SER A 89 -6.44 -3.94 -9.50
CA SER A 89 -5.34 -4.64 -10.15
C SER A 89 -4.00 -4.16 -9.59
N LYS A 90 -3.10 -5.10 -9.33
CA LYS A 90 -1.74 -4.84 -8.84
C LYS A 90 -0.73 -5.34 -9.84
N TRP A 91 0.41 -4.68 -9.87
CA TRP A 91 1.52 -5.03 -10.73
C TRP A 91 2.79 -5.23 -9.92
N ALA A 92 3.53 -6.29 -10.23
CA ALA A 92 4.90 -6.47 -9.79
C ALA A 92 5.83 -6.00 -10.93
N LEU A 93 6.77 -5.12 -10.61
CA LEU A 93 7.74 -4.57 -11.55
C LEU A 93 9.14 -4.85 -11.03
N ASP A 94 10.03 -5.27 -11.92
CA ASP A 94 11.44 -5.46 -11.58
C ASP A 94 12.36 -5.23 -12.79
N ASN A 95 13.60 -4.84 -12.55
CA ASN A 95 14.55 -4.47 -13.60
C ASN A 95 15.30 -5.69 -14.14
N TRP A 96 15.30 -5.84 -15.45
CA TRP A 96 16.13 -6.81 -16.17
C TRP A 96 17.25 -6.07 -16.93
N GLY A 97 18.26 -5.63 -16.20
CA GLY A 97 19.27 -4.73 -16.75
C GLY A 97 18.69 -3.33 -16.99
N GLU A 98 18.68 -2.87 -18.24
CA GLU A 98 18.06 -1.59 -18.64
C GLU A 98 16.55 -1.75 -18.93
N ASP A 99 16.07 -2.98 -19.09
CA ASP A 99 14.69 -3.31 -19.40
C ASP A 99 13.85 -3.58 -18.15
N VAL A 100 12.54 -3.66 -18.31
CA VAL A 100 11.61 -3.89 -17.22
C VAL A 100 10.78 -5.15 -17.49
N LEU A 101 10.73 -6.03 -16.49
CA LEU A 101 9.74 -7.09 -16.40
C LEU A 101 8.56 -6.61 -15.57
N ALA A 102 7.36 -6.88 -16.04
CA ALA A 102 6.12 -6.54 -15.38
C ALA A 102 5.19 -7.74 -15.35
N LEU A 103 4.54 -7.97 -14.22
CA LEU A 103 3.54 -9.02 -14.05
C LEU A 103 2.30 -8.44 -13.42
N GLN A 104 1.16 -8.59 -14.10
CA GLN A 104 -0.14 -8.27 -13.53
C GLN A 104 -0.54 -9.39 -12.56
N PHE A 105 -1.04 -9.02 -11.39
CA PHE A 105 -1.53 -9.99 -10.40
C PHE A 105 -2.58 -10.94 -11.01
N ASP A 106 -2.37 -12.24 -10.81
CA ASP A 106 -3.12 -13.33 -11.45
C ASP A 106 -3.14 -13.26 -12.99
N GLY A 107 -2.10 -12.67 -13.58
CA GLY A 107 -1.89 -12.55 -15.03
C GLY A 107 -0.54 -13.09 -15.47
N GLY A 108 -0.21 -12.77 -16.72
CA GLY A 108 1.05 -13.18 -17.36
C GLY A 108 2.18 -12.18 -17.18
N LEU A 109 3.36 -12.61 -17.62
CA LEU A 109 4.58 -11.80 -17.61
C LEU A 109 4.68 -10.96 -18.88
N TYR A 110 5.08 -9.71 -18.72
CA TYR A 110 5.34 -8.75 -19.79
C TYR A 110 6.80 -8.29 -19.76
N TYR A 111 7.33 -7.98 -20.92
CA TYR A 111 8.69 -7.46 -21.09
C TYR A 111 8.64 -6.09 -21.80
N TRP A 112 9.24 -5.09 -21.23
CA TRP A 112 9.41 -3.80 -21.84
C TRP A 112 10.86 -3.60 -22.27
N ASP A 113 11.08 -3.69 -23.59
CA ASP A 113 12.38 -3.47 -24.23
C ASP A 113 12.59 -1.95 -24.42
N THR A 114 13.52 -1.38 -23.66
CA THR A 114 13.83 0.06 -23.70
C THR A 114 14.85 0.41 -24.79
N SER A 115 15.46 -0.56 -25.46
CA SER A 115 16.45 -0.35 -26.54
C SER A 115 15.89 0.44 -27.72
N SER A 116 14.58 0.35 -27.96
CA SER A 116 13.85 1.08 -28.99
C SER A 116 13.31 2.44 -28.53
N GLY A 117 13.69 2.90 -27.34
CA GLY A 117 13.25 4.13 -26.69
C GLY A 117 12.08 3.93 -25.71
N LEU A 118 11.92 4.88 -24.79
CA LEU A 118 10.90 4.82 -23.72
C LEU A 118 9.45 4.87 -24.23
N SER A 119 9.24 5.32 -25.48
CA SER A 119 7.93 5.31 -26.14
C SER A 119 7.65 4.02 -26.92
N SER A 120 8.56 3.04 -26.88
CA SER A 120 8.35 1.73 -27.49
C SER A 120 7.22 0.98 -26.78
N ASN A 121 6.56 0.09 -27.53
CA ASN A 121 5.43 -0.67 -26.99
C ASN A 121 5.89 -1.60 -25.88
N VAL A 122 5.23 -1.51 -24.73
CA VAL A 122 5.31 -2.49 -23.66
C VAL A 122 4.70 -3.80 -24.14
N ALA A 123 5.27 -4.92 -23.68
CA ALA A 123 4.79 -6.27 -23.89
C ALA A 123 5.12 -6.88 -25.26
N SER A 124 6.38 -7.25 -25.41
CA SER A 124 6.73 -8.26 -26.39
C SER A 124 6.44 -9.64 -25.82
N THR A 125 5.52 -10.34 -26.44
CA THR A 125 5.32 -11.77 -26.17
C THR A 125 6.54 -12.62 -26.58
N THR A 126 7.43 -12.07 -27.40
CA THR A 126 8.60 -12.78 -27.93
C THR A 126 9.60 -13.14 -26.86
N ASN A 127 9.93 -12.19 -25.96
CA ASN A 127 10.95 -12.40 -24.93
C ASN A 127 10.43 -13.19 -23.71
N VAL A 128 9.14 -13.39 -23.60
CA VAL A 128 8.48 -14.09 -22.49
C VAL A 128 7.47 -15.14 -22.97
N SER A 129 7.59 -15.59 -24.22
CA SER A 129 6.60 -16.46 -24.87
C SER A 129 6.45 -17.83 -24.20
N ASN A 130 7.48 -18.32 -23.51
CA ASN A 130 7.46 -19.58 -22.78
C ASN A 130 7.31 -19.38 -21.26
N ALA A 131 7.07 -18.14 -20.81
CA ALA A 131 6.84 -17.83 -19.42
C ALA A 131 5.46 -18.32 -18.94
N PRO A 132 5.23 -18.47 -17.64
CA PRO A 132 3.91 -18.71 -17.08
C PRO A 132 2.91 -17.64 -17.53
N THR A 133 1.71 -18.07 -17.91
CA THR A 133 0.64 -17.17 -18.35
C THR A 133 -0.21 -16.67 -17.19
N LYS A 134 -0.06 -17.29 -16.01
CA LYS A 134 -0.78 -16.91 -14.80
C LYS A 134 0.07 -17.07 -13.55
N SER A 135 0.31 -15.97 -12.86
CA SER A 135 1.07 -15.92 -11.62
C SER A 135 0.58 -14.80 -10.73
N ARG A 136 0.71 -14.94 -9.43
CA ARG A 136 0.28 -13.90 -8.49
C ARG A 136 1.28 -12.75 -8.40
N PHE A 137 2.56 -13.09 -8.42
CA PHE A 137 3.63 -12.13 -8.16
C PHE A 137 4.92 -12.62 -8.81
N MET A 138 5.83 -11.71 -9.15
CA MET A 138 7.15 -12.05 -9.65
C MET A 138 8.22 -11.15 -9.04
N MET A 139 9.44 -11.63 -9.06
CA MET A 139 10.65 -10.86 -8.81
C MET A 139 11.83 -11.48 -9.55
N ILE A 140 12.90 -10.69 -9.69
CA ILE A 140 14.20 -11.19 -10.16
C ILE A 140 15.02 -11.52 -8.92
N SER A 141 15.68 -12.68 -8.89
CA SER A 141 16.65 -13.00 -7.84
C SER A 141 17.86 -12.07 -7.92
N GLY A 142 18.68 -12.05 -6.89
CA GLY A 142 19.84 -11.15 -6.82
C GLY A 142 20.93 -11.45 -7.85
N ASP A 143 22.11 -11.82 -7.39
CA ASP A 143 23.30 -12.00 -8.24
C ASP A 143 23.21 -13.16 -9.24
N ASP A 144 22.34 -14.13 -8.97
CA ASP A 144 22.11 -15.31 -9.81
C ASP A 144 21.14 -15.06 -10.98
N ARG A 145 20.44 -13.92 -11.00
CA ARG A 145 19.57 -13.43 -12.10
C ARG A 145 18.64 -14.50 -12.69
N HIS A 146 17.79 -15.08 -11.86
CA HIS A 146 16.63 -15.86 -12.27
C HIS A 146 15.37 -15.02 -12.15
N VAL A 147 14.44 -15.17 -13.07
CA VAL A 147 13.08 -14.63 -12.89
C VAL A 147 12.26 -15.65 -12.12
N ILE A 148 11.66 -15.23 -11.01
CA ILE A 148 10.90 -16.10 -10.11
C ILE A 148 9.44 -15.69 -10.13
N CYS A 149 8.54 -16.61 -10.44
CA CYS A 149 7.09 -16.44 -10.37
C CYS A 149 6.51 -17.21 -9.19
N PHE A 150 5.68 -16.56 -8.41
CA PHE A 150 5.04 -17.10 -7.21
C PHE A 150 3.55 -17.29 -7.40
N GLY A 151 2.98 -18.37 -6.83
CA GLY A 151 1.56 -18.69 -6.98
C GLY A 151 1.19 -18.92 -8.44
N THR A 152 1.97 -19.72 -9.14
CA THR A 152 1.94 -19.87 -10.58
C THR A 152 1.37 -21.24 -11.04
N GLU A 153 1.24 -21.41 -12.34
CA GLU A 153 0.79 -22.63 -12.97
C GLU A 153 1.76 -23.80 -12.74
N THR A 154 1.22 -24.97 -12.47
CA THR A 154 2.03 -26.21 -12.46
C THR A 154 2.36 -26.68 -13.88
N THR A 155 1.50 -26.37 -14.85
CA THR A 155 1.70 -26.61 -16.29
C THR A 155 1.62 -25.27 -17.02
N ILE A 156 2.72 -24.82 -17.59
CA ILE A 156 2.82 -23.54 -18.32
C ILE A 156 1.77 -23.49 -19.45
N GLY A 157 1.08 -22.35 -19.55
CA GLY A 157 0.06 -22.11 -20.55
C GLY A 157 -1.30 -22.76 -20.23
N THR A 158 -1.50 -23.22 -19.00
CA THR A 158 -2.75 -23.84 -18.55
C THR A 158 -3.24 -23.19 -17.27
N ASP A 159 -3.96 -22.09 -17.38
CA ASP A 159 -4.44 -21.23 -16.26
C ASP A 159 -5.14 -22.01 -15.14
N SER A 160 -5.90 -23.07 -15.51
CA SER A 160 -6.62 -23.91 -14.54
C SER A 160 -5.71 -24.74 -13.63
N THR A 161 -4.41 -24.78 -13.90
CA THR A 161 -3.42 -25.49 -13.09
C THR A 161 -2.68 -24.55 -12.11
N GLN A 162 -3.12 -23.30 -11.94
CA GLN A 162 -2.55 -22.38 -10.97
C GLN A 162 -2.65 -22.95 -9.56
N ASP A 163 -1.54 -22.98 -8.85
CA ASP A 163 -1.44 -23.35 -7.44
C ASP A 163 -0.79 -22.16 -6.69
N ASN A 164 -1.53 -21.57 -5.76
CA ASN A 164 -1.09 -20.39 -5.01
C ASN A 164 0.14 -20.63 -4.12
N MET A 165 0.55 -21.90 -3.93
CA MET A 165 1.75 -22.27 -3.17
C MET A 165 2.93 -22.69 -4.07
N TYR A 166 2.73 -22.65 -5.40
CA TYR A 166 3.72 -23.12 -6.35
C TYR A 166 4.65 -22.00 -6.81
N ILE A 167 5.94 -22.28 -6.85
CA ILE A 167 7.00 -21.38 -7.28
C ILE A 167 7.64 -21.96 -8.53
N ARG A 168 7.92 -21.12 -9.51
CA ARG A 168 8.67 -21.46 -10.70
C ARG A 168 9.71 -20.39 -10.98
N TRP A 169 10.90 -20.79 -11.38
CA TRP A 169 11.96 -19.88 -11.80
C TRP A 169 12.49 -20.24 -13.18
N SER A 170 12.92 -19.22 -13.91
CA SER A 170 13.54 -19.35 -15.23
C SER A 170 14.92 -20.00 -15.13
N ASP A 171 15.50 -20.34 -16.26
CA ASP A 171 16.93 -20.58 -16.33
C ASP A 171 17.71 -19.27 -16.05
N GLN A 172 18.96 -19.40 -15.65
CA GLN A 172 19.81 -18.26 -15.32
C GLN A 172 20.01 -17.35 -16.54
N GLU A 173 19.96 -16.04 -16.33
CA GLU A 173 20.18 -15.02 -17.37
C GLU A 173 19.20 -15.09 -18.55
N THR A 174 18.03 -15.71 -18.42
CA THR A 174 17.01 -15.76 -19.47
C THR A 174 15.59 -15.52 -18.94
N THR A 175 14.75 -14.91 -19.75
CA THR A 175 13.35 -14.64 -19.44
C THR A 175 12.39 -15.60 -20.14
N ASN A 176 12.91 -16.48 -21.00
CA ASN A 176 12.11 -17.32 -21.89
C ASN A 176 12.29 -18.84 -21.70
N GLU A 177 13.20 -19.27 -20.82
CA GLU A 177 13.42 -20.69 -20.54
C GLU A 177 12.95 -21.06 -19.13
N TRP A 178 11.81 -21.74 -19.06
CA TRP A 178 11.08 -22.03 -17.83
C TRP A 178 10.86 -23.51 -17.56
N THR A 179 11.20 -24.37 -18.51
CA THR A 179 11.02 -25.82 -18.39
C THR A 179 12.30 -26.44 -17.84
N PRO A 180 12.26 -27.12 -16.68
CA PRO A 180 13.43 -27.79 -16.13
C PRO A 180 13.97 -28.88 -17.05
N THR A 181 15.27 -28.87 -17.30
CA THR A 181 15.98 -29.87 -18.07
C THR A 181 17.25 -30.31 -17.32
N ALA A 182 17.93 -31.34 -17.80
CA ALA A 182 19.18 -31.82 -17.19
C ALA A 182 20.36 -30.82 -17.34
N THR A 183 20.22 -29.83 -18.22
CA THR A 183 21.31 -28.93 -18.62
C THR A 183 21.06 -27.46 -18.25
N ASN A 184 19.86 -27.10 -17.79
CA ASN A 184 19.51 -25.74 -17.36
C ASN A 184 19.29 -25.67 -15.84
N THR A 185 19.15 -24.46 -15.32
CA THR A 185 18.92 -24.19 -13.90
C THR A 185 17.45 -23.86 -13.60
N ALA A 186 16.57 -23.88 -14.62
CA ALA A 186 15.15 -23.70 -14.42
C ALA A 186 14.57 -24.74 -13.47
N GLY A 187 13.59 -24.36 -12.67
CA GLY A 187 13.05 -25.28 -11.69
C GLY A 187 11.73 -24.85 -11.09
N THR A 188 11.23 -25.72 -10.22
CA THR A 188 9.95 -25.50 -9.54
C THR A 188 10.01 -26.01 -8.11
N HIS A 189 9.22 -25.41 -7.24
CA HIS A 189 9.02 -25.87 -5.88
C HIS A 189 7.62 -25.54 -5.38
N ARG A 190 7.05 -26.40 -4.54
CA ARG A 190 5.77 -26.13 -3.88
C ARG A 190 5.99 -25.99 -2.38
N LEU A 191 5.62 -24.85 -1.80
CA LEU A 191 5.62 -24.66 -0.34
C LEU A 191 4.52 -25.48 0.32
N THR A 192 4.72 -25.85 1.58
CA THR A 192 3.83 -26.80 2.28
C THR A 192 3.02 -26.18 3.41
N ASP A 193 3.48 -25.05 3.98
CA ASP A 193 2.82 -24.40 5.13
C ASP A 193 2.16 -23.11 4.67
N GLY A 194 0.84 -23.08 4.66
CA GLY A 194 -0.01 -22.01 4.17
C GLY A 194 -0.97 -22.45 3.06
N ASN A 195 -1.77 -21.50 2.60
CA ASN A 195 -2.73 -21.69 1.51
C ASN A 195 -2.36 -20.90 0.27
N GLN A 196 -1.63 -19.79 0.46
CA GLN A 196 -1.18 -18.93 -0.64
C GLN A 196 0.10 -18.19 -0.26
N ILE A 197 0.94 -17.95 -1.26
CA ILE A 197 2.08 -17.05 -1.14
C ILE A 197 1.54 -15.62 -1.23
N GLN A 198 1.86 -14.80 -0.21
CA GLN A 198 1.44 -13.41 -0.15
C GLN A 198 2.44 -12.47 -0.78
N THR A 199 3.71 -12.57 -0.39
CA THR A 199 4.76 -11.67 -0.88
C THR A 199 6.13 -12.33 -0.79
N ALA A 200 7.11 -11.75 -1.48
CA ALA A 200 8.51 -12.10 -1.33
C ALA A 200 9.37 -10.84 -1.44
N VAL A 201 10.47 -10.82 -0.68
CA VAL A 201 11.41 -9.70 -0.64
C VAL A 201 12.84 -10.23 -0.71
N ARG A 202 13.71 -9.53 -1.45
CA ARG A 202 15.15 -9.82 -1.43
C ARG A 202 15.73 -9.38 -0.09
N SER A 203 16.50 -10.26 0.52
CA SER A 203 17.29 -9.98 1.70
C SER A 203 18.72 -10.46 1.49
N ARG A 204 19.59 -10.31 2.46
CA ARG A 204 21.03 -10.64 2.33
C ARG A 204 21.26 -12.07 1.85
N GLY A 205 21.58 -12.24 0.55
CA GLY A 205 21.91 -13.52 -0.06
C GLY A 205 20.77 -14.55 -0.13
N ALA A 206 19.52 -14.11 0.04
CA ALA A 206 18.35 -14.96 -0.01
C ALA A 206 17.09 -14.17 -0.42
N VAL A 207 16.07 -14.89 -0.83
CA VAL A 207 14.71 -14.38 -0.97
C VAL A 207 13.89 -14.87 0.21
N LEU A 208 13.26 -13.97 0.93
CA LEU A 208 12.28 -14.27 1.97
C LEU A 208 10.90 -14.32 1.35
N ILE A 209 10.16 -15.38 1.61
CA ILE A 209 8.86 -15.65 1.02
C ILE A 209 7.84 -15.82 2.13
N TRP A 210 6.83 -14.97 2.16
CA TRP A 210 5.72 -15.08 3.11
C TRP A 210 4.53 -15.78 2.47
N THR A 211 4.02 -16.76 3.17
CA THR A 211 2.68 -17.26 2.94
C THR A 211 1.68 -16.51 3.85
N ASP A 212 0.42 -16.87 3.78
CA ASP A 212 -0.60 -16.39 4.73
C ASP A 212 -0.35 -16.83 6.18
N THR A 213 0.53 -17.82 6.42
CA THR A 213 0.78 -18.38 7.77
C THR A 213 2.24 -18.44 8.17
N ALA A 214 3.17 -18.45 7.23
CA ALA A 214 4.57 -18.80 7.48
C ALA A 214 5.55 -17.92 6.70
N LEU A 215 6.81 -17.92 7.16
CA LEU A 215 7.96 -17.34 6.49
C LEU A 215 8.93 -18.43 6.05
N TYR A 216 9.28 -18.40 4.77
CA TYR A 216 10.29 -19.25 4.16
C TYR A 216 11.50 -18.43 3.70
N GLN A 217 12.65 -19.07 3.66
CA GLN A 217 13.86 -18.57 3.02
C GLN A 217 14.15 -19.42 1.79
N MET A 218 14.33 -18.78 0.65
CA MET A 218 14.80 -19.35 -0.59
C MET A 218 16.23 -18.85 -0.83
N GLN A 219 17.16 -19.75 -0.98
CA GLN A 219 18.57 -19.43 -1.15
C GLN A 219 19.14 -20.14 -2.36
N PHE A 220 19.95 -19.44 -3.15
CA PHE A 220 20.71 -20.05 -4.23
C PHE A 220 21.78 -20.99 -3.66
N ILE A 221 21.73 -22.25 -4.04
CA ILE A 221 22.66 -23.30 -3.57
C ILE A 221 23.45 -23.93 -4.71
N GLY A 222 23.13 -23.56 -5.95
CA GLY A 222 23.78 -24.09 -7.15
C GLY A 222 23.33 -25.50 -7.55
N ALA A 223 23.96 -26.02 -8.57
CA ALA A 223 23.64 -27.34 -9.12
C ALA A 223 23.80 -28.46 -8.07
N PRO A 224 22.93 -29.48 -8.08
CA PRO A 224 21.89 -29.76 -9.07
C PRO A 224 20.51 -29.14 -8.74
N PHE A 225 20.35 -28.51 -7.61
CA PHE A 225 19.01 -28.08 -7.12
C PHE A 225 18.68 -26.62 -7.39
N THR A 226 19.65 -25.80 -7.79
CA THR A 226 19.54 -24.35 -8.01
C THR A 226 19.18 -23.59 -6.73
N PHE A 227 17.97 -23.79 -6.18
CA PHE A 227 17.52 -23.16 -4.94
C PHE A 227 17.16 -24.17 -3.85
N GLY A 228 17.53 -23.81 -2.62
CA GLY A 228 17.11 -24.49 -1.40
C GLY A 228 16.03 -23.69 -0.67
N PHE A 229 15.07 -24.39 -0.09
CA PHE A 229 13.95 -23.79 0.65
C PHE A 229 14.00 -24.22 2.11
N LYS A 230 13.82 -23.26 3.02
CA LYS A 230 13.81 -23.49 4.45
C LYS A 230 12.66 -22.75 5.12
N LEU A 231 11.85 -23.45 5.89
CA LEU A 231 10.87 -22.81 6.78
C LEU A 231 11.63 -22.10 7.92
N ILE A 232 11.39 -20.79 8.07
CA ILE A 232 12.04 -19.94 9.07
C ILE A 232 11.13 -19.71 10.27
N GLY A 233 9.84 -19.49 10.03
CA GLY A 233 8.86 -19.24 11.07
C GLY A 233 7.46 -19.63 10.67
N SER A 234 6.67 -20.09 11.65
CA SER A 234 5.25 -20.39 11.51
C SER A 234 4.42 -19.39 12.30
N LYS A 235 3.16 -19.20 11.93
CA LYS A 235 2.23 -18.23 12.53
C LYS A 235 2.73 -16.79 12.48
N CYS A 236 3.42 -16.45 11.41
CA CYS A 236 3.98 -15.13 11.16
C CYS A 236 3.87 -14.75 9.68
N GLY A 237 2.81 -15.19 9.01
CA GLY A 237 2.53 -14.87 7.62
C GLY A 237 2.32 -13.37 7.39
N ALA A 238 2.28 -12.93 6.13
CA ALA A 238 1.99 -11.56 5.76
C ALA A 238 0.50 -11.37 5.46
N ILE A 239 -0.03 -10.19 5.82
CA ILE A 239 -1.45 -9.85 5.65
C ILE A 239 -1.83 -9.62 4.18
N GLY A 240 -0.92 -9.12 3.36
CA GLY A 240 -1.19 -8.72 1.98
C GLY A 240 0.00 -8.88 1.05
N LEU A 241 -0.23 -8.54 -0.22
CA LEU A 241 0.69 -8.80 -1.31
C LEU A 241 2.04 -8.08 -1.18
N ASN A 242 2.04 -6.86 -0.68
CA ASN A 242 3.23 -6.02 -0.53
C ASN A 242 3.44 -5.58 0.93
N ALA A 243 3.00 -6.38 1.90
CA ALA A 243 3.01 -6.01 3.31
C ALA A 243 4.37 -6.17 4.01
N ALA A 244 5.44 -6.43 3.27
CA ALA A 244 6.80 -6.62 3.79
C ALA A 244 7.83 -5.76 3.06
N VAL A 245 8.88 -5.33 3.77
CA VAL A 245 10.03 -4.59 3.23
C VAL A 245 11.31 -5.07 3.90
N ASP A 246 12.43 -5.06 3.15
CA ASP A 246 13.77 -5.29 3.70
C ASP A 246 14.55 -3.97 3.75
N ILE A 247 15.13 -3.68 4.90
CA ILE A 247 15.98 -2.52 5.11
C ILE A 247 17.35 -3.01 5.58
N SER A 248 18.30 -2.96 4.68
CA SER A 248 19.70 -3.34 4.97
C SER A 248 19.87 -4.74 5.57
N GLY A 249 18.98 -5.68 5.20
CA GLY A 249 19.01 -7.07 5.63
C GLY A 249 18.26 -7.36 6.93
N THR A 250 17.44 -6.41 7.38
CA THR A 250 16.40 -6.62 8.36
C THR A 250 15.06 -6.47 7.66
N SER A 251 14.24 -7.50 7.70
CA SER A 251 12.94 -7.47 7.05
C SER A 251 11.84 -7.20 8.08
N PHE A 252 10.89 -6.36 7.69
CA PHE A 252 9.74 -5.97 8.51
C PHE A 252 8.45 -6.30 7.77
N TRP A 253 7.43 -6.79 8.46
CA TRP A 253 6.13 -7.06 7.86
C TRP A 253 4.97 -6.96 8.83
N MET A 254 3.79 -6.77 8.27
CA MET A 254 2.51 -6.80 8.95
C MET A 254 1.83 -8.15 8.73
N SER A 255 1.42 -8.79 9.80
CA SER A 255 0.60 -10.00 9.80
C SER A 255 -0.86 -9.64 10.12
N ASP A 256 -1.76 -10.63 10.20
CA ASP A 256 -3.18 -10.38 10.49
C ASP A 256 -3.45 -9.71 11.85
N GLU A 257 -2.55 -9.87 12.84
CA GLU A 257 -2.78 -9.34 14.20
C GLU A 257 -1.54 -8.70 14.83
N SER A 258 -0.43 -8.63 14.11
CA SER A 258 0.84 -8.21 14.72
C SER A 258 1.85 -7.77 13.68
N PHE A 259 2.85 -7.02 14.14
CA PHE A 259 4.02 -6.66 13.37
C PHE A 259 5.21 -7.54 13.75
N PHE A 260 5.98 -7.91 12.76
CA PHE A 260 7.15 -8.77 12.93
C PHE A 260 8.38 -8.20 12.25
N MET A 261 9.54 -8.67 12.68
CA MET A 261 10.82 -8.43 12.04
C MET A 261 11.65 -9.71 11.95
N PHE A 262 12.56 -9.74 10.99
CA PHE A 262 13.54 -10.79 10.82
C PHE A 262 14.94 -10.18 10.62
N ASP A 263 15.84 -10.48 11.54
CA ASP A 263 17.25 -10.11 11.53
C ASP A 263 18.19 -11.34 11.64
N GLY A 264 17.69 -12.49 11.20
CA GLY A 264 18.25 -13.81 11.41
C GLY A 264 17.36 -14.71 12.27
N ALA A 265 16.41 -14.10 13.01
CA ALA A 265 15.35 -14.79 13.73
C ALA A 265 14.04 -13.99 13.64
N VAL A 266 12.91 -14.68 13.57
CA VAL A 266 11.59 -14.05 13.59
C VAL A 266 11.30 -13.50 14.99
N LYS A 267 10.98 -12.21 15.08
CA LYS A 267 10.63 -11.53 16.33
C LYS A 267 9.34 -10.74 16.13
N LYS A 268 8.44 -10.81 17.12
CA LYS A 268 7.29 -9.90 17.18
C LYS A 268 7.76 -8.53 17.67
N ILE A 269 7.34 -7.47 16.99
CA ILE A 269 7.63 -6.09 17.38
C ILE A 269 6.52 -5.63 18.33
N PRO A 270 6.83 -5.23 19.59
CA PRO A 270 5.84 -4.63 20.46
C PRO A 270 5.30 -3.34 19.84
N CYS A 271 3.98 -3.21 19.74
CA CYS A 271 3.34 -2.06 19.12
C CYS A 271 2.39 -1.39 20.11
N SER A 272 2.62 -0.12 20.41
CA SER A 272 1.78 0.66 21.33
C SER A 272 0.41 1.04 20.76
N VAL A 273 0.25 0.94 19.43
CA VAL A 273 -0.98 1.27 18.70
C VAL A 273 -1.60 0.03 18.05
N GLN A 274 -1.24 -1.17 18.50
CA GLN A 274 -1.66 -2.43 17.88
C GLN A 274 -3.18 -2.53 17.78
N ASP A 275 -3.89 -2.35 18.88
CA ASP A 275 -5.35 -2.47 18.94
C ASP A 275 -6.01 -1.42 18.05
N TYR A 276 -5.50 -0.18 18.06
CA TYR A 276 -5.99 0.88 17.18
C TYR A 276 -5.94 0.52 15.69
N VAL A 277 -4.87 -0.13 15.25
CA VAL A 277 -4.67 -0.51 13.85
C VAL A 277 -5.54 -1.72 13.49
N PHE A 278 -5.43 -2.80 14.26
CA PHE A 278 -6.06 -4.08 13.89
C PHE A 278 -7.57 -4.12 14.14
N ASP A 279 -8.10 -3.32 15.07
CA ASP A 279 -9.55 -3.15 15.26
C ASP A 279 -10.18 -2.27 14.17
N ASN A 280 -9.37 -1.48 13.46
CA ASN A 280 -9.85 -0.53 12.45
C ASN A 280 -9.57 -0.96 10.99
N ILE A 281 -8.82 -2.02 10.77
CA ILE A 281 -8.50 -2.46 9.40
C ILE A 281 -9.73 -3.11 8.73
N ASN A 282 -9.98 -2.78 7.44
CA ASN A 282 -11.03 -3.43 6.67
C ASN A 282 -10.65 -4.88 6.32
N PRO A 283 -11.32 -5.90 6.89
CA PRO A 283 -10.97 -7.29 6.66
C PRO A 283 -11.17 -7.75 5.21
N ASN A 284 -12.03 -7.06 4.44
CA ASN A 284 -12.31 -7.40 3.04
C ASN A 284 -11.26 -6.83 2.09
N ALA A 285 -10.58 -5.74 2.48
CA ALA A 285 -9.57 -5.06 1.67
C ALA A 285 -8.14 -5.21 2.22
N LYS A 286 -7.91 -6.10 3.17
CA LYS A 286 -6.61 -6.32 3.81
C LYS A 286 -5.48 -6.73 2.83
N GLN A 287 -5.83 -7.29 1.68
CA GLN A 287 -4.86 -7.62 0.63
C GLN A 287 -4.26 -6.38 -0.04
N ASP A 288 -4.86 -5.20 0.16
CA ASP A 288 -4.36 -3.94 -0.37
C ASP A 288 -3.30 -3.30 0.53
N VAL A 289 -3.10 -3.82 1.73
CA VAL A 289 -2.03 -3.38 2.63
C VAL A 289 -0.67 -3.51 1.95
N PHE A 290 0.09 -2.42 1.94
CA PHE A 290 1.48 -2.47 1.50
C PHE A 290 2.41 -1.80 2.50
N CYS A 291 3.67 -2.20 2.43
CA CYS A 291 4.76 -1.73 3.27
C CYS A 291 5.80 -1.00 2.45
N SER A 292 6.36 0.07 2.99
CA SER A 292 7.51 0.74 2.41
C SER A 292 8.42 1.33 3.48
N ALA A 293 9.63 1.71 3.07
CA ALA A 293 10.59 2.40 3.92
C ALA A 293 10.60 3.90 3.64
N ASN A 294 10.89 4.68 4.67
CA ASN A 294 11.33 6.06 4.59
C ASN A 294 12.71 6.13 5.24
N SER A 295 13.74 5.89 4.45
CA SER A 295 15.11 5.66 4.94
C SER A 295 15.72 6.90 5.60
N ASP A 296 15.35 8.10 5.16
CA ASP A 296 15.85 9.37 5.71
C ASP A 296 15.45 9.57 7.17
N PHE A 297 14.33 8.95 7.59
CA PHE A 297 13.80 9.05 8.95
C PHE A 297 13.90 7.75 9.76
N ASN A 298 14.49 6.70 9.19
CA ASN A 298 14.57 5.36 9.80
C ASN A 298 13.17 4.77 10.10
N GLU A 299 12.25 4.90 9.16
CA GLU A 299 10.86 4.49 9.33
C GLU A 299 10.47 3.36 8.39
N VAL A 300 9.64 2.48 8.91
CA VAL A 300 8.84 1.51 8.15
C VAL A 300 7.40 1.94 8.21
N MET A 301 6.75 2.00 7.07
CA MET A 301 5.37 2.44 6.93
C MET A 301 4.50 1.32 6.39
N TRP A 302 3.34 1.08 7.01
CA TRP A 302 2.30 0.20 6.48
C TRP A 302 1.06 1.04 6.19
N PHE A 303 0.69 1.05 4.93
CA PHE A 303 -0.51 1.71 4.44
C PHE A 303 -1.65 0.71 4.40
N TYR A 304 -2.81 1.07 4.94
CA TYR A 304 -3.92 0.14 5.06
C TYR A 304 -5.28 0.84 4.91
N PRO A 305 -6.31 0.12 4.43
CA PRO A 305 -7.68 0.62 4.40
C PRO A 305 -8.33 0.50 5.77
N SER A 306 -8.96 1.56 6.25
CA SER A 306 -9.75 1.53 7.48
C SER A 306 -11.09 0.79 7.28
N GLU A 307 -11.76 0.40 8.37
CA GLU A 307 -13.01 -0.37 8.36
C GLU A 307 -14.09 0.18 7.44
N GLY A 308 -14.18 1.51 7.29
CA GLY A 308 -15.15 2.18 6.43
C GLY A 308 -14.69 2.45 5.00
N SER A 309 -13.49 1.99 4.62
CA SER A 309 -12.87 2.30 3.33
C SER A 309 -12.48 1.03 2.56
N ASP A 310 -12.80 1.01 1.26
CA ASP A 310 -12.32 0.00 0.33
C ASP A 310 -10.99 0.43 -0.34
N GLN A 311 -10.47 1.61 0.01
CA GLN A 311 -9.21 2.15 -0.47
C GLN A 311 -8.30 2.49 0.71
N ILE A 312 -7.00 2.51 0.49
CA ILE A 312 -6.02 2.89 1.49
C ILE A 312 -6.23 4.35 1.90
N ASP A 313 -6.43 4.59 3.19
CA ASP A 313 -6.65 5.90 3.79
C ASP A 313 -5.89 6.12 5.10
N ARG A 314 -5.19 5.10 5.58
CA ARG A 314 -4.45 5.12 6.84
C ARG A 314 -3.01 4.67 6.66
N VAL A 315 -2.17 5.14 7.56
CA VAL A 315 -0.78 4.68 7.67
C VAL A 315 -0.42 4.47 9.15
N VAL A 316 0.32 3.43 9.41
CA VAL A 316 1.03 3.22 10.68
C VAL A 316 2.53 3.16 10.39
N MET A 317 3.30 3.88 11.16
CA MET A 317 4.75 4.05 10.98
C MET A 317 5.50 3.56 12.21
N PHE A 318 6.59 2.88 11.98
CA PHE A 318 7.50 2.41 13.02
C PHE A 318 8.90 2.98 12.79
N ASN A 319 9.35 3.85 13.67
CA ASN A 319 10.75 4.28 13.70
C ASN A 319 11.58 3.19 14.36
N TYR A 320 12.37 2.46 13.55
CA TYR A 320 13.13 1.30 14.03
C TYR A 320 14.41 1.69 14.78
N ALA A 321 14.89 2.94 14.66
CA ALA A 321 16.04 3.44 15.41
C ALA A 321 15.65 3.85 16.83
N GLU A 322 14.49 4.47 17.00
CA GLU A 322 13.99 4.99 18.28
C GLU A 322 12.96 4.07 18.94
N ASN A 323 12.49 3.03 18.23
CA ASN A 323 11.46 2.10 18.67
C ASN A 323 10.13 2.80 19.04
N LEU A 324 9.71 3.74 18.19
CA LEU A 324 8.49 4.52 18.36
C LEU A 324 7.48 4.24 17.25
N TRP A 325 6.20 4.35 17.59
CA TRP A 325 5.10 4.15 16.69
C TRP A 325 4.29 5.42 16.48
N TYR A 326 3.89 5.65 15.23
CA TYR A 326 3.04 6.76 14.80
C TYR A 326 1.87 6.24 13.99
N ILE A 327 0.78 7.00 13.98
CA ILE A 327 -0.39 6.74 13.13
C ILE A 327 -0.71 8.00 12.34
N GLY A 328 -1.26 7.82 11.16
CA GLY A 328 -1.66 8.94 10.32
C GLY A 328 -2.80 8.61 9.38
N THR A 329 -3.42 9.66 8.86
CA THR A 329 -4.35 9.59 7.74
C THR A 329 -3.57 9.97 6.49
N LEU A 330 -3.35 9.01 5.60
CA LEU A 330 -2.57 9.23 4.38
C LEU A 330 -3.01 8.21 3.33
N ALA A 331 -3.70 8.69 2.31
CA ALA A 331 -4.17 7.89 1.19
C ALA A 331 -3.05 7.78 0.15
N ARG A 332 -2.32 6.67 0.15
CA ARG A 332 -1.29 6.38 -0.88
C ARG A 332 -1.44 4.96 -1.37
N SER A 333 -1.32 4.79 -2.68
CA SER A 333 -1.43 3.48 -3.35
C SER A 333 -0.07 2.84 -3.65
N SER A 334 1.00 3.64 -3.66
CA SER A 334 2.37 3.18 -3.75
C SER A 334 3.33 4.20 -3.13
N TRP A 335 4.53 3.74 -2.79
CA TRP A 335 5.59 4.58 -2.24
C TRP A 335 6.94 4.13 -2.78
N ALA A 336 7.74 5.07 -3.27
CA ALA A 336 9.14 4.88 -3.63
C ALA A 336 10.01 5.74 -2.70
N ASP A 337 10.91 5.09 -1.99
CA ASP A 337 11.87 5.76 -1.10
C ASP A 337 12.84 6.68 -1.85
N SER A 338 13.49 7.58 -1.14
CA SER A 338 14.37 8.63 -1.68
C SER A 338 15.60 8.14 -2.45
N GLY A 339 15.99 6.87 -2.36
CA GLY A 339 17.20 6.25 -2.93
C GLY A 339 17.88 6.90 -4.15
N VAL A 340 17.19 7.00 -5.28
CA VAL A 340 17.71 7.65 -6.51
C VAL A 340 17.25 9.09 -6.63
N TYR A 341 16.18 9.45 -5.95
CA TYR A 341 15.56 10.78 -6.01
C TYR A 341 15.89 11.57 -4.74
N ASP A 342 15.81 12.91 -4.85
CA ASP A 342 16.04 13.82 -3.72
C ASP A 342 14.96 13.69 -2.61
N ASN A 343 13.79 13.17 -2.96
CA ASN A 343 12.65 13.02 -2.05
C ASN A 343 11.93 11.69 -2.34
N PRO A 344 11.21 11.12 -1.38
CA PRO A 344 10.30 10.02 -1.64
C PRO A 344 9.14 10.46 -2.56
N TYR A 345 8.68 9.54 -3.41
CA TYR A 345 7.51 9.74 -4.26
C TYR A 345 6.43 8.73 -3.94
N ALA A 346 5.20 9.18 -3.94
CA ALA A 346 4.06 8.32 -3.72
C ALA A 346 2.92 8.62 -4.69
N THR A 347 2.08 7.63 -4.96
CA THR A 347 0.90 7.79 -5.80
C THR A 347 -0.36 7.73 -4.96
N GLU A 348 -1.38 8.47 -5.39
CA GLU A 348 -2.73 8.40 -4.84
C GLU A 348 -3.74 8.31 -5.97
N TYR A 349 -4.78 7.53 -5.78
CA TYR A 349 -5.92 7.51 -6.68
C TYR A 349 -7.13 8.15 -5.99
N ASP A 350 -7.59 9.27 -6.54
CA ASP A 350 -8.81 9.96 -6.08
C ASP A 350 -9.99 9.62 -7.00
N ALA A 351 -10.85 8.73 -6.54
CA ALA A 351 -12.07 8.35 -7.25
C ALA A 351 -13.10 9.49 -7.35
N SER A 352 -13.00 10.49 -6.48
CA SER A 352 -13.94 11.63 -6.41
C SER A 352 -13.62 12.75 -7.38
N ASP A 353 -12.35 12.85 -7.82
CA ASP A 353 -11.93 13.86 -8.79
C ASP A 353 -12.37 13.48 -10.21
N THR A 354 -13.46 14.10 -10.63
CA THR A 354 -14.05 13.90 -11.96
C THR A 354 -13.66 14.99 -12.98
N THR A 355 -12.67 15.83 -12.66
CA THR A 355 -12.28 16.98 -13.51
C THR A 355 -11.48 16.57 -14.74
N ALA A 356 -10.86 15.40 -14.73
CA ALA A 356 -10.19 14.89 -15.92
C ALA A 356 -11.20 14.38 -16.96
N SER A 357 -11.02 14.79 -18.20
CA SER A 357 -11.81 14.31 -19.37
C SER A 357 -11.42 12.88 -19.77
N ILE A 358 -11.22 11.97 -18.85
CA ILE A 358 -10.97 10.58 -19.17
C ILE A 358 -12.33 9.90 -19.33
N SER A 359 -12.53 9.30 -20.50
CA SER A 359 -13.75 8.60 -20.85
C SER A 359 -14.07 7.51 -19.83
N THR A 360 -15.34 7.38 -19.49
CA THR A 360 -15.84 6.29 -18.66
C THR A 360 -15.55 4.95 -19.35
N ILE A 361 -14.69 4.14 -18.74
CA ILE A 361 -14.50 2.75 -19.12
C ILE A 361 -15.62 1.96 -18.42
N ASN A 362 -16.47 1.28 -19.19
CA ASN A 362 -17.59 0.47 -18.70
C ASN A 362 -18.55 1.19 -17.71
N GLY A 363 -18.81 2.48 -17.92
CA GLY A 363 -19.73 3.25 -17.08
C GLY A 363 -19.16 3.65 -15.71
N LEU A 364 -17.92 3.28 -15.41
CA LEU A 364 -17.21 3.72 -14.23
C LEU A 364 -16.51 5.05 -14.53
N LYS A 365 -16.74 6.05 -13.68
CA LYS A 365 -15.96 7.28 -13.75
C LYS A 365 -14.53 6.95 -13.36
N ALA A 366 -13.60 7.18 -14.28
CA ALA A 366 -12.19 7.12 -13.94
C ALA A 366 -11.86 8.30 -13.00
N GLY A 367 -11.36 8.01 -11.82
CA GLY A 367 -10.77 9.01 -10.93
C GLY A 367 -9.44 9.52 -11.47
N ARG A 368 -8.83 10.43 -10.74
CA ARG A 368 -7.49 10.96 -11.07
C ARG A 368 -6.42 10.27 -10.23
N THR A 369 -5.27 10.04 -10.86
CA THR A 369 -4.07 9.61 -10.17
C THR A 369 -3.14 10.81 -10.01
N PHE A 370 -2.66 11.02 -8.79
CA PHE A 370 -1.67 12.03 -8.44
C PHE A 370 -0.35 11.36 -8.07
N VAL A 371 0.74 12.07 -8.34
CA VAL A 371 2.08 11.71 -7.89
C VAL A 371 2.57 12.82 -6.97
N TYR A 372 2.86 12.49 -5.74
CA TYR A 372 3.32 13.42 -4.71
C TYR A 372 4.80 13.24 -4.44
N ALA A 373 5.52 14.35 -4.30
CA ALA A 373 6.86 14.38 -3.71
C ALA A 373 6.71 14.62 -2.20
N HIS A 374 7.09 13.64 -1.40
CA HIS A 374 7.03 13.70 0.06
C HIS A 374 8.28 14.32 0.66
N GLU A 375 8.24 14.62 1.95
CA GLU A 375 9.32 15.23 2.74
C GLU A 375 9.81 16.58 2.15
N LYS A 376 8.90 17.29 1.47
CA LYS A 376 9.17 18.56 0.83
C LYS A 376 8.29 19.66 1.39
N GLY A 377 8.88 20.50 2.25
CA GLY A 377 8.11 21.58 2.90
C GLY A 377 7.45 21.12 4.21
N VAL A 378 6.38 21.82 4.60
CA VAL A 378 5.64 21.63 5.87
C VAL A 378 4.13 21.63 5.68
N ASN A 379 3.66 21.70 4.44
CA ASN A 379 2.26 21.76 4.08
C ASN A 379 1.85 20.51 3.29
N ASP A 380 0.56 20.22 3.28
CA ASP A 380 -0.05 19.31 2.35
C ASP A 380 -0.46 20.09 1.10
N GLU A 381 0.41 20.09 0.09
CA GLU A 381 0.38 21.00 -1.07
C GLU A 381 0.33 22.48 -0.65
N SER A 382 -0.81 23.14 -0.83
CA SER A 382 -1.09 24.50 -0.42
C SER A 382 -1.94 24.59 0.86
N SER A 383 -2.30 23.46 1.43
CA SER A 383 -3.16 23.35 2.62
C SER A 383 -2.32 23.11 3.87
N ALA A 384 -2.89 23.43 5.02
CA ALA A 384 -2.27 23.12 6.30
C ALA A 384 -2.20 21.60 6.52
N MET A 385 -1.06 21.13 7.01
CA MET A 385 -0.94 19.75 7.52
C MET A 385 -1.32 19.73 9.00
N SER A 386 -2.55 19.30 9.30
CA SER A 386 -2.99 19.13 10.69
C SER A 386 -2.21 18.01 11.37
N ASN A 387 -1.53 18.36 12.43
CA ASN A 387 -0.71 17.38 13.18
C ASN A 387 -0.84 17.60 14.70
N TYR A 388 -0.62 16.54 15.46
CA TYR A 388 -0.60 16.64 16.92
C TYR A 388 0.26 15.56 17.57
N ILE A 389 0.67 15.85 18.80
CA ILE A 389 1.20 14.90 19.75
C ILE A 389 0.39 15.00 21.05
N GLU A 390 0.00 13.87 21.62
CA GLU A 390 -0.76 13.81 22.86
C GLU A 390 -0.10 12.81 23.82
N SER A 391 0.14 13.24 25.05
CA SER A 391 0.68 12.36 26.09
C SER A 391 -0.38 11.37 26.58
N GLY A 392 0.06 10.24 27.13
CA GLY A 392 -0.78 9.47 28.04
C GLY A 392 -1.14 10.26 29.30
N ASP A 393 -2.02 9.69 30.12
CA ASP A 393 -2.39 10.28 31.39
C ASP A 393 -1.17 10.31 32.35
N ILE A 394 -0.90 11.46 32.91
CA ILE A 394 0.19 11.71 33.86
C ILE A 394 -0.42 11.87 35.25
N ASP A 395 0.10 11.13 36.22
CA ASP A 395 -0.34 11.12 37.61
C ASP A 395 0.75 11.61 38.54
N ILE A 396 0.38 12.06 39.75
CA ILE A 396 1.31 12.26 40.88
C ILE A 396 1.01 11.19 41.93
N ALA A 397 2.05 10.55 42.46
CA ALA A 397 1.97 9.56 43.54
C ALA A 397 0.92 8.45 43.20
N ASP A 398 1.12 7.78 42.07
CA ASP A 398 0.26 6.69 41.58
C ASP A 398 -1.25 7.07 41.50
N GLY A 399 -1.54 8.35 41.31
CA GLY A 399 -2.91 8.85 41.18
C GLY A 399 -3.68 9.04 42.49
N ASP A 400 -3.02 8.93 43.65
CA ASP A 400 -3.67 9.10 44.97
C ASP A 400 -4.10 10.53 45.24
N GLN A 401 -3.41 11.50 44.64
CA GLN A 401 -3.62 12.93 44.89
C GLN A 401 -4.10 13.68 43.66
N PHE A 402 -4.89 14.72 43.92
CA PHE A 402 -5.15 15.74 42.91
C PHE A 402 -3.87 16.57 42.70
N MET A 403 -3.65 17.01 41.48
CA MET A 403 -2.63 17.97 41.12
C MET A 403 -3.25 19.30 40.67
N SER A 404 -2.58 20.39 41.01
CA SER A 404 -2.86 21.70 40.48
C SER A 404 -1.72 22.12 39.56
N ILE A 405 -2.04 22.54 38.34
CA ILE A 405 -1.11 23.02 37.33
C ILE A 405 -1.23 24.53 37.25
N ALA A 406 -0.17 25.22 37.64
CA ALA A 406 -0.12 26.70 37.68
C ALA A 406 0.35 27.29 36.33
N ARG A 407 1.23 26.59 35.62
CA ARG A 407 1.71 27.03 34.32
C ARG A 407 2.32 25.90 33.49
N PHE A 408 2.38 26.17 32.19
CA PHE A 408 3.14 25.44 31.18
C PHE A 408 4.29 26.31 30.69
N ILE A 409 5.51 25.74 30.59
CA ILE A 409 6.68 26.39 30.03
C ILE A 409 6.99 25.76 28.69
N PRO A 410 6.79 26.50 27.56
CA PRO A 410 7.03 25.96 26.22
C PRO A 410 8.51 25.62 26.00
N ASP A 411 8.77 24.50 25.31
CA ASP A 411 10.10 24.12 24.84
C ASP A 411 10.03 23.74 23.38
N PHE A 412 9.88 24.75 22.52
CA PHE A 412 9.81 24.57 21.07
C PHE A 412 11.06 25.11 20.40
N LYS A 413 11.58 24.34 19.43
CA LYS A 413 12.69 24.76 18.56
C LYS A 413 12.20 24.84 17.12
N ASN A 414 12.84 25.69 16.34
CA ASN A 414 12.52 25.89 14.91
C ASN A 414 11.02 26.18 14.68
N GLN A 415 10.37 26.83 15.65
CA GLN A 415 8.96 27.18 15.54
C GLN A 415 8.76 28.27 14.50
N ALA A 416 7.81 28.05 13.60
CA ALA A 416 7.14 29.07 12.81
C ALA A 416 5.63 28.89 12.99
N GLY A 417 4.90 30.00 12.98
CA GLY A 417 3.48 29.99 13.25
C GLY A 417 3.12 29.78 14.72
N THR A 418 1.91 29.32 14.96
CA THR A 418 1.34 29.12 16.29
C THR A 418 1.23 27.64 16.62
N VAL A 419 1.53 27.27 17.83
CA VAL A 419 1.34 25.92 18.35
C VAL A 419 0.27 25.94 19.43
N ASP A 420 -0.73 25.10 19.26
CA ASP A 420 -1.86 24.98 20.17
C ASP A 420 -1.55 23.96 21.27
N VAL A 421 -1.63 24.40 22.52
CA VAL A 421 -1.47 23.50 23.66
C VAL A 421 -2.79 23.37 24.39
N THR A 422 -3.29 22.13 24.48
CA THR A 422 -4.47 21.78 25.27
C THR A 422 -4.07 20.86 26.40
N ILE A 423 -4.43 21.22 27.63
CA ILE A 423 -4.23 20.37 28.79
C ILE A 423 -5.57 19.74 29.15
N LYS A 424 -5.63 18.43 29.16
CA LYS A 424 -6.83 17.67 29.49
C LYS A 424 -6.71 17.16 30.91
N SER A 425 -7.77 17.23 31.70
CA SER A 425 -7.79 16.73 33.07
C SER A 425 -8.98 15.83 33.33
N ARG A 426 -8.81 14.84 34.22
CA ARG A 426 -9.91 14.03 34.73
C ARG A 426 -9.78 13.79 36.24
N PRO A 427 -10.92 13.70 36.95
CA PRO A 427 -10.93 13.47 38.41
C PRO A 427 -10.65 12.03 38.79
N TYR A 428 -10.96 11.06 37.89
CA TYR A 428 -10.79 9.62 38.08
C TYR A 428 -10.40 8.96 36.76
N PRO A 429 -9.70 7.81 36.75
CA PRO A 429 -9.30 7.14 35.53
C PRO A 429 -10.44 6.86 34.52
N THR A 430 -11.64 6.56 35.02
CA THR A 430 -12.85 6.36 34.20
C THR A 430 -13.73 7.60 34.07
N GLY A 431 -13.31 8.74 34.65
CA GLY A 431 -14.07 9.99 34.63
C GLY A 431 -14.02 10.71 33.29
N THR A 432 -15.01 11.58 33.07
CA THR A 432 -15.03 12.42 31.88
C THR A 432 -13.81 13.34 31.84
N GLN A 433 -13.13 13.37 30.71
CA GLN A 433 -12.01 14.25 30.45
C GLN A 433 -12.49 15.67 30.15
N THR A 434 -11.91 16.66 30.83
CA THR A 434 -12.17 18.08 30.60
C THR A 434 -10.95 18.70 29.91
N SER A 435 -11.18 19.37 28.79
CA SER A 435 -10.15 20.10 28.04
C SER A 435 -10.05 21.55 28.54
N HIS A 436 -8.82 22.02 28.76
CA HIS A 436 -8.45 23.37 29.15
C HIS A 436 -7.56 24.01 28.09
N GLY A 437 -7.89 25.16 27.60
CA GLY A 437 -7.29 25.79 26.42
C GLY A 437 -8.21 25.66 25.20
N SER A 438 -7.80 25.82 23.95
CA SER A 438 -6.43 25.89 23.43
C SER A 438 -5.68 27.12 23.92
N TYR A 439 -4.38 26.96 24.21
CA TYR A 439 -3.45 28.05 24.49
C TYR A 439 -2.53 28.23 23.30
N ASP A 440 -2.56 29.41 22.69
CA ASP A 440 -1.74 29.75 21.52
C ASP A 440 -0.31 30.07 21.96
N ILE A 441 0.61 29.22 21.57
CA ILE A 441 2.05 29.35 21.88
C ILE A 441 2.77 29.85 20.63
N THR A 442 3.38 31.03 20.75
CA THR A 442 4.20 31.63 19.70
C THR A 442 5.68 31.66 20.09
N THR A 443 6.54 32.04 19.18
CA THR A 443 7.99 32.18 19.44
C THR A 443 8.31 33.20 20.55
N SER A 444 7.41 34.09 20.90
CA SER A 444 7.55 35.09 22.00
C SER A 444 6.98 34.58 23.32
N THR A 445 6.26 33.47 23.35
CA THR A 445 5.64 32.93 24.56
C THR A 445 6.69 32.27 25.45
N THR A 446 7.06 32.91 26.57
CA THR A 446 8.00 32.35 27.51
C THR A 446 7.38 31.42 28.54
N LYS A 447 6.11 31.62 28.85
CA LYS A 447 5.30 30.81 29.78
C LYS A 447 3.82 31.04 29.50
N GLN A 448 3.02 30.02 29.78
CA GLN A 448 1.57 30.09 29.78
C GLN A 448 1.04 29.79 31.17
N ASP A 449 0.40 30.76 31.81
CA ASP A 449 -0.22 30.55 33.12
C ASP A 449 -1.57 29.82 32.95
N THR A 450 -1.82 28.84 33.84
CA THR A 450 -3.02 27.98 33.81
C THR A 450 -3.60 27.88 35.24
N ARG A 451 -4.85 27.34 35.31
CA ARG A 451 -5.48 27.04 36.61
C ARG A 451 -6.25 25.72 36.45
N ILE A 452 -5.51 24.64 36.42
CA ILE A 452 -6.06 23.32 36.12
C ILE A 452 -5.89 22.43 37.33
N ARG A 453 -6.97 21.70 37.65
CA ARG A 453 -6.98 20.73 38.72
C ARG A 453 -7.49 19.40 38.21
N GLY A 454 -6.76 18.33 38.45
CA GLY A 454 -7.11 16.98 38.03
C GLY A 454 -6.35 15.93 38.83
N ARG A 455 -6.78 14.70 38.80
CA ARG A 455 -6.03 13.58 39.33
C ARG A 455 -5.10 13.04 38.26
N GLN A 456 -5.61 12.98 37.02
CA GLN A 456 -4.87 12.63 35.84
C GLN A 456 -4.91 13.78 34.85
N ILE A 457 -3.82 13.99 34.14
CA ILE A 457 -3.73 14.99 33.08
C ILE A 457 -3.08 14.39 31.84
N ALA A 458 -3.48 14.89 30.68
CA ALA A 458 -2.79 14.67 29.42
C ALA A 458 -2.53 16.01 28.75
N VAL A 459 -1.47 16.10 27.97
CA VAL A 459 -1.11 17.32 27.24
C VAL A 459 -1.14 17.01 25.76
N ARG A 460 -1.93 17.78 25.02
CA ARG A 460 -1.98 17.75 23.56
C ARG A 460 -1.36 19.01 23.00
N ILE A 461 -0.48 18.82 22.05
CA ILE A 461 0.20 19.87 21.28
C ILE A 461 -0.15 19.66 19.83
N ALA A 462 -0.66 20.69 19.16
CA ALA A 462 -1.16 20.60 17.80
C ALA A 462 -0.83 21.84 16.98
N SER A 463 -0.87 21.73 15.66
CA SER A 463 -0.95 22.84 14.72
C SER A 463 -1.77 22.46 13.50
N ASP A 464 -2.44 23.44 12.89
CA ASP A 464 -3.35 23.26 11.77
C ASP A 464 -3.37 24.46 10.80
N ALA A 465 -2.37 25.36 10.87
CA ALA A 465 -2.25 26.46 9.93
C ALA A 465 -1.16 26.21 8.87
N VAL A 466 -1.29 26.91 7.75
CA VAL A 466 -0.31 26.85 6.65
C VAL A 466 1.04 27.41 7.12
N ASP A 467 2.14 26.75 6.75
CA ASP A 467 3.51 27.07 7.10
C ASP A 467 3.88 26.87 8.58
N ASP A 468 2.99 26.30 9.38
CA ASP A 468 3.30 25.93 10.75
C ASP A 468 4.35 24.82 10.82
N LYS A 469 5.36 25.02 11.64
CA LYS A 469 6.36 23.99 11.94
C LYS A 469 6.87 24.14 13.35
N TRP A 470 7.20 23.04 13.98
CA TRP A 470 7.77 23.06 15.31
C TRP A 470 8.52 21.75 15.63
N ARG A 471 9.44 21.85 16.54
CA ARG A 471 10.09 20.70 17.17
C ARG A 471 9.87 20.79 18.65
N TYR A 472 9.20 19.85 19.24
CA TYR A 472 8.94 19.82 20.67
C TYR A 472 10.11 19.22 21.43
N GLY A 473 10.49 19.87 22.51
CA GLY A 473 11.53 19.42 23.44
C GLY A 473 10.95 18.69 24.66
N THR A 474 11.15 19.24 25.83
CA THR A 474 10.75 18.61 27.09
C THR A 474 9.47 19.24 27.64
N LEU A 475 8.52 18.40 28.07
CA LEU A 475 7.33 18.85 28.79
C LEU A 475 7.75 19.46 30.18
N ARG A 476 7.43 20.74 30.38
CA ARG A 476 7.66 21.44 31.63
C ARG A 476 6.37 22.02 32.16
N LEU A 477 5.85 21.42 33.24
CA LEU A 477 4.67 21.87 33.96
C LEU A 477 5.00 22.21 35.39
N ASP A 478 4.55 23.37 35.87
CA ASP A 478 4.57 23.69 37.30
C ASP A 478 3.38 23.00 37.98
N MET A 479 3.63 21.83 38.55
CA MET A 479 2.63 21.00 39.22
C MET A 479 2.82 20.99 40.71
N LYS A 480 1.74 20.99 41.47
CA LYS A 480 1.73 20.83 42.92
C LYS A 480 0.65 19.84 43.36
N PRO A 481 0.92 18.99 44.37
CA PRO A 481 -0.13 18.23 45.03
C PRO A 481 -1.22 19.13 45.60
N ASP A 482 -2.50 18.78 45.39
CA ASP A 482 -3.66 19.60 45.78
C ASP A 482 -4.73 18.74 46.49
N GLY A 483 -4.27 17.93 47.45
CA GLY A 483 -5.14 17.13 48.30
C GLY A 483 -5.68 15.83 47.71
N MET A 484 -6.34 15.03 48.54
CA MET A 484 -6.88 13.71 48.21
C MET A 484 -8.37 13.74 47.86
N ARG A 485 -9.14 14.78 48.19
CA ARG A 485 -10.58 14.87 47.95
C ARG A 485 -10.93 15.61 46.70
N GLY A 486 -11.74 14.98 45.84
CA GLY A 486 -12.51 15.66 44.81
C GLY A 486 -13.57 16.53 45.48
N GLY A 487 -13.58 17.81 45.17
CA GLY A 487 -14.67 18.69 45.58
C GLY A 487 -15.93 18.38 44.83
#